data_4fce1482b43e91addd86d61949a86a9d
#
_entry.id   4fce1482b43e91addd86d61949a86a9d
#
_cell.length_a   1.000
_cell.length_b   1.000
_cell.length_c   1.000
_cell.angle_alpha   90.00
_cell.angle_beta   90.00
_cell.angle_gamma   90.00
#
_symmetry.space_group_name_H-M   'P 1'
#
loop_
_entity.id
_entity.type
_entity.pdbx_description
1 polymer ?
#
loop_
_entity_poly.entity_id
_entity_poly.type
_entity_poly.pdbx_seq_one_letter_code
_entity_poly.pdbx_strand_id
1 'polypeptide(L)'
;MMHHSLYLQTSEFEETPKHWELIEHHFPCGNNLATAIKAFQKINYFKYKKILVSVSGGSDSDMMLDWCVKMDIEKKCVYVFFDTGLEYEATKRHLNYLEQKYGIKIKRIRAVKPIPLCCKQDGIPFLSKEVSQNMNRLQRHDFKWENGSYDELFLKYPKCSSALRWWAGEYKDGQTRKKITVSSIKLLKEFIQANPPTFKISDKCCHYAKKLPSEREIRSGGYDLKMLGVRQCEGGIRAMAYTSCFTENEDKSYDDFRPLFFITDKDKAQYKKHQGMKNSDCYEVWGFIRTGCAGCPFNSRFETELQKIKKYEPKFYKACVNIFGESYEYTRAYREFKKGVHSGQIRMDLGMF
;
A
#
# COMPACT_ATOMS: atom_id res chain seq x y z
N MET A 1 19.62 28.92 12.86
CA MET A 1 20.13 29.50 11.61
C MET A 1 20.72 28.43 10.72
N MET A 2 19.91 27.53 10.14
CA MET A 2 20.35 26.52 9.13
C MET A 2 19.21 26.15 8.19
N HIS A 3 18.52 27.13 7.61
CA HIS A 3 17.43 26.89 6.65
C HIS A 3 17.58 27.67 5.33
N HIS A 4 18.71 28.32 5.09
CA HIS A 4 18.90 29.16 3.89
C HIS A 4 19.70 28.54 2.76
N SER A 5 20.31 27.36 2.92
CA SER A 5 21.22 26.83 1.88
C SER A 5 20.59 25.91 0.83
N LEU A 6 19.30 25.56 0.96
CA LEU A 6 18.59 24.71 -0.01
C LEU A 6 17.84 25.48 -1.11
N TYR A 7 17.85 26.80 -1.05
CA TYR A 7 17.12 27.68 -1.98
C TYR A 7 17.97 28.33 -3.06
N LEU A 8 19.28 28.14 -3.05
CA LEU A 8 20.20 28.95 -3.86
C LEU A 8 20.98 28.17 -4.94
N GLN A 9 20.37 27.18 -5.57
CA GLN A 9 20.84 26.69 -6.88
C GLN A 9 19.78 26.92 -7.96
N THR A 10 19.17 28.10 -8.00
CA THR A 10 18.15 28.50 -8.95
C THR A 10 18.49 29.75 -9.73
N SER A 11 19.72 29.85 -10.23
CA SER A 11 20.10 30.97 -11.10
C SER A 11 19.53 30.87 -12.54
N GLU A 12 18.66 29.91 -12.82
CA GLU A 12 17.99 29.74 -14.11
C GLU A 12 16.44 29.88 -14.06
N PHE A 13 15.89 30.26 -12.90
CA PHE A 13 14.44 30.34 -12.75
C PHE A 13 14.00 31.81 -12.69
N GLU A 14 13.63 32.39 -13.82
CA GLU A 14 12.72 33.51 -13.85
C GLU A 14 11.33 33.03 -13.44
N GLU A 15 11.10 32.91 -12.13
CA GLU A 15 9.77 32.62 -11.58
C GLU A 15 8.86 33.80 -11.93
N THR A 16 7.92 33.57 -12.83
CA THR A 16 6.96 34.64 -13.15
C THR A 16 6.06 34.87 -11.92
N PRO A 17 5.66 36.11 -11.63
CA PRO A 17 4.75 36.43 -10.52
C PRO A 17 3.48 35.57 -10.50
N LYS A 18 2.96 35.20 -11.67
CA LYS A 18 1.79 34.33 -11.84
C LYS A 18 1.94 32.92 -11.22
N HIS A 19 3.15 32.38 -11.16
CA HIS A 19 3.39 31.07 -10.55
C HIS A 19 3.30 31.12 -9.03
N TRP A 20 3.79 32.19 -8.43
CA TRP A 20 3.69 32.41 -6.99
C TRP A 20 2.26 32.67 -6.56
N GLU A 21 1.54 33.51 -7.28
CA GLU A 21 0.11 33.75 -7.02
C GLU A 21 -0.72 32.44 -7.07
N LEU A 22 -0.43 31.56 -8.03
CA LEU A 22 -1.06 30.26 -8.13
C LEU A 22 -0.80 29.40 -6.89
N ILE A 23 0.48 29.34 -6.45
CA ILE A 23 0.88 28.51 -5.31
C ILE A 23 0.31 29.08 -4.01
N GLU A 24 0.43 30.37 -3.77
CA GLU A 24 -0.09 31.02 -2.55
C GLU A 24 -1.59 30.94 -2.44
N HIS A 25 -2.32 31.10 -3.53
CA HIS A 25 -3.78 30.99 -3.56
C HIS A 25 -4.25 29.58 -3.12
N HIS A 26 -3.60 28.55 -3.62
CA HIS A 26 -4.01 27.17 -3.34
C HIS A 26 -3.38 26.57 -2.09
N PHE A 27 -2.23 27.08 -1.64
CA PHE A 27 -1.45 26.50 -0.54
C PHE A 27 -1.01 27.59 0.45
N PRO A 28 -1.94 28.19 1.19
CA PRO A 28 -1.75 29.47 1.87
C PRO A 28 -0.67 29.46 2.98
N CYS A 29 -0.33 28.32 3.57
CA CYS A 29 0.68 28.31 4.66
C CYS A 29 1.23 26.92 5.02
N GLY A 30 2.31 26.94 5.83
CA GLY A 30 2.87 25.78 6.53
C GLY A 30 3.50 24.73 5.61
N ASN A 31 3.45 23.45 6.04
CA ASN A 31 4.02 22.35 5.28
C ASN A 31 3.37 22.15 3.91
N ASN A 32 2.13 22.55 3.74
CA ASN A 32 1.42 22.48 2.45
C ASN A 32 2.12 23.39 1.44
N LEU A 33 2.44 24.63 1.79
CA LEU A 33 3.12 25.57 0.89
C LEU A 33 4.52 25.09 0.53
N ALA A 34 5.36 24.77 1.52
CA ALA A 34 6.74 24.36 1.28
C ALA A 34 6.84 23.09 0.42
N THR A 35 5.91 22.14 0.63
CA THR A 35 5.87 20.90 -0.12
C THR A 35 5.29 21.11 -1.52
N ALA A 36 4.32 22.01 -1.65
CA ALA A 36 3.73 22.39 -2.94
C ALA A 36 4.75 23.04 -3.87
N ILE A 37 5.60 23.93 -3.36
CA ILE A 37 6.70 24.56 -4.12
C ILE A 37 7.60 23.48 -4.73
N LYS A 38 8.04 22.49 -3.94
CA LYS A 38 8.85 21.38 -4.44
C LYS A 38 8.13 20.53 -5.50
N ALA A 39 6.85 20.30 -5.30
CA ALA A 39 6.03 19.55 -6.26
C ALA A 39 5.88 20.33 -7.57
N PHE A 40 5.61 21.63 -7.49
CA PHE A 40 5.52 22.52 -8.64
C PHE A 40 6.81 22.51 -9.47
N GLN A 41 7.96 22.67 -8.81
CA GLN A 41 9.27 22.64 -9.47
C GLN A 41 9.52 21.28 -10.14
N LYS A 42 9.23 20.16 -9.47
CA LYS A 42 9.39 18.82 -10.06
C LYS A 42 8.52 18.60 -11.28
N ILE A 43 7.30 19.10 -11.29
CA ILE A 43 6.36 18.94 -12.42
C ILE A 43 6.78 19.82 -13.60
N ASN A 44 7.11 21.09 -13.37
CA ASN A 44 7.25 22.07 -14.46
C ASN A 44 8.69 22.34 -14.90
N TYR A 45 9.67 22.33 -13.98
CA TYR A 45 11.04 22.81 -14.28
C TYR A 45 12.11 21.72 -14.36
N PHE A 46 11.81 20.48 -13.91
CA PHE A 46 12.77 19.40 -14.04
C PHE A 46 12.67 18.70 -15.41
N LYS A 47 13.66 17.89 -15.72
CA LYS A 47 13.84 17.13 -16.98
C LYS A 47 12.65 16.26 -17.42
N TYR A 48 11.62 16.11 -16.58
CA TYR A 48 10.51 15.21 -16.83
C TYR A 48 9.57 15.73 -17.91
N LYS A 49 9.22 14.84 -18.85
CA LYS A 49 8.36 15.14 -20.00
C LYS A 49 6.99 14.50 -19.87
N LYS A 50 6.89 13.34 -19.22
CA LYS A 50 5.64 12.59 -19.08
C LYS A 50 5.53 11.95 -17.71
N ILE A 51 4.59 12.40 -16.92
CA ILE A 51 4.47 12.08 -15.51
C ILE A 51 3.27 11.16 -15.28
N LEU A 52 3.49 9.98 -14.69
CA LEU A 52 2.41 9.10 -14.24
C LEU A 52 1.98 9.50 -12.84
N VAL A 53 0.74 9.93 -12.67
CA VAL A 53 0.10 10.21 -11.38
C VAL A 53 -0.78 9.03 -11.00
N SER A 54 -0.38 8.27 -9.98
CA SER A 54 -1.13 7.09 -9.53
C SER A 54 -2.34 7.50 -8.68
N VAL A 55 -3.53 7.37 -9.24
CA VAL A 55 -4.81 7.69 -8.58
C VAL A 55 -5.43 6.41 -8.04
N SER A 56 -5.89 6.42 -6.78
CA SER A 56 -6.53 5.27 -6.14
C SER A 56 -7.96 5.54 -5.65
N GLY A 57 -8.45 6.78 -5.74
CA GLY A 57 -9.71 7.19 -5.12
C GLY A 57 -9.67 7.18 -3.59
N GLY A 58 -8.49 7.10 -3.01
CA GLY A 58 -8.27 7.23 -1.58
C GLY A 58 -7.87 8.65 -1.20
N SER A 59 -8.15 9.05 0.04
CA SER A 59 -8.04 10.42 0.55
C SER A 59 -6.70 11.12 0.27
N ASP A 60 -5.57 10.40 0.35
CA ASP A 60 -4.25 10.97 0.08
C ASP A 60 -3.98 11.08 -1.44
N SER A 61 -4.44 10.08 -2.19
CA SER A 61 -4.38 10.08 -3.66
C SER A 61 -5.19 11.23 -4.27
N ASP A 62 -6.35 11.55 -3.69
CA ASP A 62 -7.21 12.64 -4.16
C ASP A 62 -6.56 14.00 -3.90
N MET A 63 -5.91 14.17 -2.74
CA MET A 63 -5.12 15.37 -2.46
C MET A 63 -3.97 15.53 -3.45
N MET A 64 -3.24 14.47 -3.75
CA MET A 64 -2.17 14.50 -4.76
C MET A 64 -2.70 14.84 -6.15
N LEU A 65 -3.84 14.26 -6.53
CA LEU A 65 -4.49 14.56 -7.81
C LEU A 65 -4.87 16.03 -7.91
N ASP A 66 -5.49 16.59 -6.87
CA ASP A 66 -5.85 18.01 -6.80
C ASP A 66 -4.62 18.93 -6.96
N TRP A 67 -3.50 18.57 -6.30
CA TRP A 67 -2.23 19.29 -6.47
C TRP A 67 -1.73 19.23 -7.92
N CYS A 68 -1.68 18.01 -8.51
CA CYS A 68 -1.21 17.85 -9.87
C CYS A 68 -2.06 18.63 -10.88
N VAL A 69 -3.39 18.59 -10.74
CA VAL A 69 -4.29 19.33 -11.65
C VAL A 69 -4.03 20.84 -11.59
N LYS A 70 -3.79 21.39 -10.40
CA LYS A 70 -3.55 22.82 -10.21
C LYS A 70 -2.17 23.27 -10.65
N MET A 71 -1.16 22.42 -10.50
CA MET A 71 0.24 22.77 -10.72
C MET A 71 0.80 22.35 -12.09
N ASP A 72 0.13 21.46 -12.82
CA ASP A 72 0.61 20.95 -14.11
C ASP A 72 0.27 21.91 -15.26
N ILE A 73 1.07 22.95 -15.40
CA ILE A 73 0.87 24.01 -16.41
C ILE A 73 1.04 23.44 -17.83
N GLU A 74 2.06 22.59 -18.03
CA GLU A 74 2.43 22.05 -19.34
C GLU A 74 1.65 20.77 -19.71
N LYS A 75 0.71 20.34 -18.88
CA LYS A 75 -0.11 19.14 -19.11
C LYS A 75 0.70 17.85 -19.27
N LYS A 76 1.76 17.71 -18.47
CA LYS A 76 2.64 16.53 -18.45
C LYS A 76 2.06 15.34 -17.68
N CYS A 77 1.10 15.60 -16.77
CA CYS A 77 0.53 14.59 -15.89
C CYS A 77 -0.51 13.72 -16.58
N VAL A 78 -0.32 12.41 -16.50
CA VAL A 78 -1.30 11.41 -16.91
C VAL A 78 -1.81 10.69 -15.68
N TYR A 79 -3.10 10.78 -15.43
CA TYR A 79 -3.76 10.20 -14.26
C TYR A 79 -4.12 8.75 -14.53
N VAL A 80 -3.64 7.82 -13.69
CA VAL A 80 -3.79 6.38 -13.90
C VAL A 80 -4.35 5.72 -12.67
N PHE A 81 -5.45 4.98 -12.85
CA PHE A 81 -6.05 4.10 -11.84
C PHE A 81 -5.80 2.64 -12.22
N PHE A 82 -5.30 1.84 -11.28
CA PHE A 82 -5.07 0.42 -11.46
C PHE A 82 -6.23 -0.38 -10.86
N ASP A 83 -7.14 -0.83 -11.73
CA ASP A 83 -8.30 -1.64 -11.36
C ASP A 83 -7.87 -3.06 -11.02
N THR A 84 -8.01 -3.43 -9.75
CA THR A 84 -7.61 -4.73 -9.22
C THR A 84 -8.65 -5.84 -9.47
N GLY A 85 -9.83 -5.48 -9.98
CA GLY A 85 -10.98 -6.38 -10.12
C GLY A 85 -11.72 -6.61 -8.81
N LEU A 86 -11.36 -5.88 -7.73
CA LEU A 86 -12.03 -5.93 -6.43
C LEU A 86 -12.07 -4.54 -5.80
N GLU A 87 -12.74 -3.61 -6.48
CA GLU A 87 -12.87 -2.22 -6.08
C GLU A 87 -14.31 -1.90 -5.65
N TYR A 88 -14.48 -1.08 -4.59
CA TYR A 88 -15.79 -0.60 -4.18
C TYR A 88 -16.49 0.18 -5.30
N GLU A 89 -17.78 -0.01 -5.46
CA GLU A 89 -18.57 0.81 -6.38
C GLU A 89 -18.54 2.29 -5.98
N ALA A 90 -18.49 2.58 -4.67
CA ALA A 90 -18.27 3.93 -4.17
C ALA A 90 -16.96 4.55 -4.67
N THR A 91 -15.86 3.77 -4.74
CA THR A 91 -14.58 4.23 -5.32
C THR A 91 -14.71 4.52 -6.81
N LYS A 92 -15.39 3.65 -7.57
CA LYS A 92 -15.59 3.85 -9.01
C LYS A 92 -16.42 5.10 -9.31
N ARG A 93 -17.51 5.31 -8.55
CA ARG A 93 -18.32 6.55 -8.66
C ARG A 93 -17.48 7.78 -8.33
N HIS A 94 -16.64 7.70 -7.30
CA HIS A 94 -15.78 8.79 -6.91
C HIS A 94 -14.74 9.17 -7.98
N LEU A 95 -14.15 8.18 -8.65
CA LEU A 95 -13.24 8.44 -9.79
C LEU A 95 -13.97 9.20 -10.92
N ASN A 96 -15.21 8.84 -11.23
CA ASN A 96 -16.01 9.57 -12.23
C ASN A 96 -16.31 11.00 -11.76
N TYR A 97 -16.61 11.21 -10.48
CA TYR A 97 -16.77 12.54 -9.89
C TYR A 97 -15.50 13.38 -10.02
N LEU A 98 -14.31 12.80 -9.76
CA LEU A 98 -13.04 13.52 -9.92
C LEU A 98 -12.77 13.90 -11.38
N GLU A 99 -13.08 13.02 -12.35
CA GLU A 99 -12.98 13.35 -13.77
C GLU A 99 -13.86 14.54 -14.15
N GLN A 100 -15.11 14.55 -13.69
CA GLN A 100 -16.04 15.65 -13.95
C GLN A 100 -15.61 16.95 -13.25
N LYS A 101 -15.22 16.85 -11.96
CA LYS A 101 -14.81 18.02 -11.17
C LYS A 101 -13.63 18.77 -11.77
N TYR A 102 -12.64 18.02 -12.26
CA TYR A 102 -11.38 18.61 -12.72
C TYR A 102 -11.26 18.69 -14.25
N GLY A 103 -12.24 18.21 -15.01
CA GLY A 103 -12.18 18.18 -16.47
C GLY A 103 -11.01 17.31 -17.00
N ILE A 104 -10.65 16.26 -16.29
CA ILE A 104 -9.55 15.36 -16.64
C ILE A 104 -10.05 13.97 -17.01
N LYS A 105 -9.18 13.18 -17.62
CA LYS A 105 -9.41 11.76 -17.86
C LYS A 105 -8.49 10.90 -16.99
N ILE A 106 -9.07 9.97 -16.25
CA ILE A 106 -8.32 8.97 -15.47
C ILE A 106 -8.26 7.67 -16.28
N LYS A 107 -7.07 7.32 -16.77
CA LYS A 107 -6.84 6.07 -17.50
C LYS A 107 -7.00 4.88 -16.56
N ARG A 108 -7.93 3.97 -16.85
CA ARG A 108 -8.19 2.77 -16.04
C ARG A 108 -7.44 1.58 -16.62
N ILE A 109 -6.46 1.08 -15.89
CA ILE A 109 -5.63 -0.06 -16.27
C ILE A 109 -6.08 -1.28 -15.49
N ARG A 110 -6.53 -2.32 -16.19
CA ARG A 110 -6.94 -3.58 -15.57
C ARG A 110 -5.74 -4.36 -15.04
N ALA A 111 -5.95 -5.06 -13.95
CA ALA A 111 -5.00 -6.03 -13.41
C ALA A 111 -4.59 -7.06 -14.47
N VAL A 112 -3.31 -7.45 -14.47
CA VAL A 112 -2.83 -8.57 -15.31
C VAL A 112 -3.54 -9.87 -14.94
N LYS A 113 -3.76 -10.07 -13.63
CA LYS A 113 -4.60 -11.12 -13.08
C LYS A 113 -5.45 -10.48 -11.96
N PRO A 114 -6.78 -10.33 -12.16
CA PRO A 114 -7.67 -9.79 -11.14
C PRO A 114 -7.59 -10.56 -9.82
N ILE A 115 -7.81 -9.87 -8.70
CA ILE A 115 -7.67 -10.46 -7.35
C ILE A 115 -8.49 -11.75 -7.20
N PRO A 116 -9.78 -11.83 -7.61
CA PRO A 116 -10.54 -13.06 -7.46
C PRO A 116 -9.88 -14.26 -8.15
N LEU A 117 -9.41 -14.05 -9.39
CA LEU A 117 -8.74 -15.09 -10.16
C LEU A 117 -7.38 -15.46 -9.55
N CYS A 118 -6.62 -14.47 -9.11
CA CYS A 118 -5.33 -14.71 -8.46
C CYS A 118 -5.49 -15.49 -7.17
N CYS A 119 -6.46 -15.14 -6.32
CA CYS A 119 -6.72 -15.86 -5.08
C CYS A 119 -7.13 -17.32 -5.32
N LYS A 120 -7.96 -17.56 -6.34
CA LYS A 120 -8.36 -18.92 -6.73
C LYS A 120 -7.18 -19.76 -7.20
N GLN A 121 -6.26 -19.20 -7.97
CA GLN A 121 -5.16 -19.95 -8.61
C GLN A 121 -3.89 -20.01 -7.76
N ASP A 122 -3.52 -18.88 -7.17
CA ASP A 122 -2.21 -18.70 -6.54
C ASP A 122 -2.25 -18.73 -5.01
N GLY A 123 -3.44 -18.63 -4.41
CA GLY A 123 -3.64 -18.62 -2.97
C GLY A 123 -4.11 -17.26 -2.41
N ILE A 124 -4.59 -17.30 -1.17
CA ILE A 124 -5.29 -16.21 -0.49
C ILE A 124 -4.33 -15.49 0.46
N PRO A 125 -4.37 -14.14 0.58
CA PRO A 125 -3.55 -13.42 1.55
C PRO A 125 -3.96 -13.72 3.00
N PHE A 126 -2.96 -13.77 3.92
CA PHE A 126 -3.15 -14.01 5.35
C PHE A 126 -2.28 -13.07 6.18
N LEU A 127 -2.84 -12.43 7.20
CA LEU A 127 -2.25 -11.50 8.18
C LEU A 127 -1.49 -10.32 7.56
N SER A 128 -0.39 -10.58 6.88
CA SER A 128 0.45 -9.55 6.27
C SER A 128 1.09 -10.07 4.98
N LYS A 129 1.60 -9.13 4.18
CA LYS A 129 2.29 -9.47 2.94
C LYS A 129 3.52 -10.34 3.20
N GLU A 130 4.31 -10.02 4.24
CA GLU A 130 5.52 -10.76 4.59
C GLU A 130 5.21 -12.16 5.07
N VAL A 131 4.21 -12.31 5.96
CA VAL A 131 3.74 -13.63 6.43
C VAL A 131 3.28 -14.46 5.24
N SER A 132 2.39 -13.92 4.40
CA SER A 132 1.88 -14.63 3.23
C SER A 132 2.97 -15.04 2.24
N GLN A 133 3.97 -14.20 2.04
CA GLN A 133 5.09 -14.48 1.14
C GLN A 133 5.96 -15.63 1.65
N ASN A 134 6.29 -15.63 2.93
CA ASN A 134 7.09 -16.70 3.52
C ASN A 134 6.30 -18.01 3.61
N MET A 135 5.04 -17.97 4.06
CA MET A 135 4.17 -19.16 4.07
C MET A 135 3.97 -19.74 2.68
N ASN A 136 3.76 -18.90 1.65
CA ASN A 136 3.68 -19.38 0.27
C ASN A 136 4.94 -20.11 -0.18
N ARG A 137 6.13 -19.59 0.16
CA ARG A 137 7.39 -20.24 -0.19
C ARG A 137 7.53 -21.60 0.52
N LEU A 138 7.16 -21.68 1.80
CA LEU A 138 7.19 -22.93 2.56
C LEU A 138 6.18 -23.96 2.01
N GLN A 139 4.93 -23.57 1.77
CA GLN A 139 3.91 -24.44 1.18
C GLN A 139 4.29 -24.99 -0.20
N ARG A 140 4.94 -24.18 -1.05
CA ARG A 140 5.39 -24.61 -2.38
C ARG A 140 6.48 -25.68 -2.37
N HIS A 141 7.11 -25.92 -1.23
CA HIS A 141 8.15 -26.92 -1.02
C HIS A 141 7.73 -27.98 0.02
N ASP A 142 6.41 -28.13 0.21
CA ASP A 142 5.80 -29.16 1.06
C ASP A 142 6.34 -29.19 2.49
N PHE A 143 6.70 -28.00 3.02
CA PHE A 143 7.21 -27.84 4.38
C PHE A 143 6.18 -28.31 5.41
N LYS A 144 6.61 -29.13 6.37
CA LYS A 144 5.72 -29.79 7.32
C LYS A 144 5.45 -29.01 8.61
N TRP A 145 5.78 -27.73 8.65
CA TRP A 145 5.60 -26.82 9.79
C TRP A 145 6.31 -27.30 11.06
N GLU A 146 7.39 -28.09 10.88
CA GLU A 146 8.15 -28.70 11.94
C GLU A 146 9.12 -27.71 12.61
N ASN A 147 9.52 -28.00 13.86
CA ASN A 147 10.57 -27.28 14.55
C ASN A 147 11.95 -27.77 14.06
N GLY A 148 12.94 -26.91 14.21
CA GLY A 148 14.34 -27.21 13.92
C GLY A 148 15.13 -25.92 13.76
N SER A 149 16.44 -26.03 13.87
CA SER A 149 17.37 -24.96 13.48
C SER A 149 17.32 -24.74 11.97
N TYR A 150 17.82 -23.57 11.52
CA TYR A 150 17.90 -23.31 10.10
C TYR A 150 18.67 -24.39 9.33
N ASP A 151 19.80 -24.83 9.86
CA ASP A 151 20.65 -25.80 9.17
C ASP A 151 19.99 -27.19 9.05
N GLU A 152 19.32 -27.66 10.09
CA GLU A 152 18.56 -28.92 10.05
C GLU A 152 17.40 -28.83 9.02
N LEU A 153 16.65 -27.75 9.03
CA LEU A 153 15.53 -27.54 8.08
C LEU A 153 16.05 -27.36 6.65
N PHE A 154 17.20 -26.71 6.48
CA PHE A 154 17.76 -26.46 5.14
C PHE A 154 18.23 -27.77 4.48
N LEU A 155 18.72 -28.73 5.22
CA LEU A 155 19.03 -30.05 4.69
C LEU A 155 17.82 -30.75 4.09
N LYS A 156 16.64 -30.60 4.71
CA LYS A 156 15.38 -31.19 4.21
C LYS A 156 14.73 -30.36 3.09
N TYR A 157 14.82 -29.02 3.17
CA TYR A 157 14.09 -28.08 2.29
C TYR A 157 15.01 -27.01 1.65
N PRO A 158 16.03 -27.40 0.86
CA PRO A 158 17.07 -26.47 0.39
C PRO A 158 16.55 -25.36 -0.55
N LYS A 159 15.39 -25.57 -1.18
CA LYS A 159 14.84 -24.62 -2.19
C LYS A 159 14.10 -23.42 -1.59
N CYS A 160 13.90 -23.36 -0.27
CA CYS A 160 13.17 -22.25 0.39
C CYS A 160 13.98 -21.56 1.51
N SER A 161 15.29 -21.49 1.38
CA SER A 161 16.25 -20.95 2.35
C SER A 161 15.79 -19.67 3.06
N SER A 162 15.35 -18.64 2.33
CA SER A 162 14.95 -17.37 2.95
C SER A 162 13.69 -17.50 3.82
N ALA A 163 12.76 -18.37 3.45
CA ALA A 163 11.56 -18.61 4.24
C ALA A 163 11.84 -19.50 5.45
N LEU A 164 12.81 -20.40 5.34
CA LEU A 164 13.31 -21.19 6.49
C LEU A 164 14.00 -20.30 7.54
N ARG A 165 14.79 -19.29 7.11
CA ARG A 165 15.35 -18.30 8.05
C ARG A 165 14.28 -17.53 8.81
N TRP A 166 13.22 -17.15 8.10
CA TRP A 166 12.06 -16.49 8.71
C TRP A 166 11.36 -17.43 9.72
N TRP A 167 11.22 -18.71 9.39
CA TRP A 167 10.57 -19.72 10.24
C TRP A 167 11.43 -20.14 11.45
N ALA A 168 12.71 -20.39 11.26
CA ALA A 168 13.65 -20.71 12.34
C ALA A 168 13.95 -19.50 13.25
N GLY A 169 13.72 -18.29 12.73
CA GLY A 169 14.08 -17.06 13.47
C GLY A 169 15.57 -16.70 13.38
N GLU A 170 16.31 -17.34 12.47
CA GLU A 170 17.76 -17.26 12.37
C GLU A 170 18.20 -16.44 11.16
N TYR A 171 18.69 -15.22 11.39
CA TYR A 171 19.36 -14.41 10.40
C TYR A 171 20.83 -14.25 10.76
N LYS A 172 21.71 -14.31 9.74
CA LYS A 172 23.16 -14.10 9.94
C LYS A 172 23.42 -12.75 10.58
N ASP A 173 24.33 -12.71 11.54
CA ASP A 173 24.85 -11.49 12.15
C ASP A 173 25.42 -10.53 11.10
N GLY A 174 25.25 -9.23 11.33
CA GLY A 174 25.74 -8.17 10.44
C GLY A 174 24.72 -7.61 9.43
N GLN A 175 23.47 -8.08 9.42
CA GLN A 175 22.43 -7.43 8.61
C GLN A 175 21.89 -6.19 9.33
N THR A 176 22.05 -5.02 8.71
CA THR A 176 21.72 -3.70 9.22
C THR A 176 20.23 -3.42 9.54
N ARG A 177 19.31 -4.34 9.24
CA ARG A 177 17.89 -4.25 9.59
C ARG A 177 17.44 -5.47 10.35
N LYS A 178 16.86 -5.26 11.54
CA LYS A 178 16.10 -6.29 12.26
C LYS A 178 14.99 -6.83 11.35
N LYS A 179 15.16 -8.03 10.82
CA LYS A 179 14.12 -8.68 10.02
C LYS A 179 13.04 -9.23 10.93
N ILE A 180 11.79 -9.08 10.54
CA ILE A 180 10.66 -9.69 11.22
C ILE A 180 10.70 -11.19 10.96
N THR A 181 10.71 -11.99 12.03
CA THR A 181 10.62 -13.47 11.97
C THR A 181 9.22 -13.92 12.36
N VAL A 182 8.90 -15.19 12.16
CA VAL A 182 7.62 -15.76 12.63
C VAL A 182 7.47 -15.58 14.14
N SER A 183 8.54 -15.75 14.90
CA SER A 183 8.57 -15.59 16.38
C SER A 183 8.40 -14.15 16.84
N SER A 184 8.65 -13.15 15.97
CA SER A 184 8.35 -11.74 16.26
C SER A 184 6.86 -11.46 16.28
N ILE A 185 6.04 -12.37 15.76
CA ILE A 185 4.59 -12.26 15.71
C ILE A 185 4.02 -13.20 16.75
N LYS A 186 3.49 -12.60 17.84
CA LYS A 186 3.07 -13.31 19.04
C LYS A 186 2.28 -14.59 18.75
N LEU A 187 2.81 -15.75 19.19
CA LEU A 187 2.20 -17.09 19.08
C LEU A 187 1.84 -17.52 17.63
N LEU A 188 2.43 -16.90 16.60
CA LEU A 188 2.09 -17.26 15.22
C LEU A 188 2.71 -18.62 14.84
N LYS A 189 3.94 -18.87 15.25
CA LYS A 189 4.61 -20.14 14.95
C LYS A 189 3.89 -21.32 15.60
N GLU A 190 3.59 -21.19 16.88
CA GLU A 190 2.87 -22.18 17.68
C GLU A 190 1.47 -22.45 17.12
N PHE A 191 0.76 -21.39 16.73
CA PHE A 191 -0.54 -21.51 16.08
C PHE A 191 -0.46 -22.28 14.78
N ILE A 192 0.48 -21.96 13.89
CA ILE A 192 0.64 -22.62 12.59
C ILE A 192 1.01 -24.10 12.77
N GLN A 193 1.82 -24.42 13.79
CA GLN A 193 2.18 -25.80 14.10
C GLN A 193 1.00 -26.60 14.60
N ALA A 194 0.19 -26.04 15.50
CA ALA A 194 -1.01 -26.67 16.03
C ALA A 194 -2.15 -26.74 14.98
N ASN A 195 -2.19 -25.78 14.08
CA ASN A 195 -3.24 -25.63 13.06
C ASN A 195 -2.62 -25.34 11.67
N PRO A 196 -1.98 -26.32 11.01
CA PRO A 196 -1.43 -26.11 9.68
C PRO A 196 -2.49 -25.62 8.70
N PRO A 197 -2.19 -24.62 7.85
CA PRO A 197 -3.18 -24.11 6.91
C PRO A 197 -3.52 -25.16 5.84
N THR A 198 -4.85 -25.39 5.64
CA THR A 198 -5.40 -26.32 4.66
C THR A 198 -5.59 -25.71 3.28
N PHE A 199 -5.42 -24.40 3.15
CA PHE A 199 -5.55 -23.64 1.92
C PHE A 199 -4.22 -23.00 1.50
N LYS A 200 -4.12 -22.63 0.22
CA LYS A 200 -2.94 -21.95 -0.31
C LYS A 200 -2.89 -20.50 0.16
N ILE A 201 -1.79 -20.12 0.79
CA ILE A 201 -1.54 -18.74 1.23
C ILE A 201 -0.60 -18.06 0.24
N SER A 202 -0.91 -16.81 -0.15
CA SER A 202 -0.09 -16.06 -1.10
C SER A 202 -0.31 -14.55 -1.01
N ASP A 203 0.74 -13.77 -1.33
CA ASP A 203 0.68 -12.32 -1.53
C ASP A 203 0.64 -11.91 -3.02
N LYS A 204 0.59 -12.88 -3.94
CA LYS A 204 0.69 -12.65 -5.39
C LYS A 204 -0.40 -11.74 -5.95
N CYS A 205 -1.58 -11.67 -5.30
CA CYS A 205 -2.64 -10.74 -5.70
C CYS A 205 -2.14 -9.28 -5.76
N CYS A 206 -1.31 -8.84 -4.80
CA CYS A 206 -0.73 -7.50 -4.82
C CYS A 206 0.23 -7.29 -6.00
N HIS A 207 0.99 -8.33 -6.38
CA HIS A 207 1.90 -8.28 -7.51
C HIS A 207 1.14 -8.16 -8.84
N TYR A 208 0.22 -9.09 -9.10
CA TYR A 208 -0.49 -9.15 -10.38
C TYR A 208 -1.54 -8.05 -10.57
N ALA A 209 -2.14 -7.58 -9.48
CA ALA A 209 -3.20 -6.58 -9.57
C ALA A 209 -2.70 -5.13 -9.52
N LYS A 210 -1.53 -4.86 -8.91
CA LYS A 210 -1.02 -3.49 -8.75
C LYS A 210 0.39 -3.30 -9.28
N LYS A 211 1.36 -4.12 -8.83
CA LYS A 211 2.77 -3.88 -9.13
C LYS A 211 3.08 -4.08 -10.61
N LEU A 212 2.74 -5.24 -11.13
CA LEU A 212 3.01 -5.60 -12.54
C LEU A 212 2.26 -4.71 -13.56
N PRO A 213 0.95 -4.39 -13.39
CA PRO A 213 0.29 -3.43 -14.27
C PRO A 213 0.95 -2.05 -14.25
N SER A 214 1.37 -1.57 -13.07
CA SER A 214 2.07 -0.29 -12.94
C SER A 214 3.42 -0.28 -13.65
N GLU A 215 4.21 -1.34 -13.50
CA GLU A 215 5.50 -1.47 -14.19
C GLU A 215 5.34 -1.55 -15.72
N ARG A 216 4.33 -2.30 -16.19
CA ARG A 216 4.01 -2.41 -17.62
C ARG A 216 3.58 -1.07 -18.20
N GLU A 217 2.65 -0.38 -17.54
CA GLU A 217 2.14 0.92 -17.96
C GLU A 217 3.26 1.97 -18.05
N ILE A 218 4.14 2.01 -17.05
CA ILE A 218 5.26 2.95 -17.04
C ILE A 218 6.19 2.71 -18.23
N ARG A 219 6.58 1.45 -18.44
CA ARG A 219 7.50 1.10 -19.54
C ARG A 219 6.88 1.35 -20.91
N SER A 220 5.65 0.86 -21.15
CA SER A 220 4.98 1.01 -22.44
C SER A 220 4.52 2.44 -22.72
N GLY A 221 4.23 3.21 -21.68
CA GLY A 221 3.75 4.58 -21.79
C GLY A 221 4.85 5.63 -21.92
N GLY A 222 6.13 5.27 -21.75
CA GLY A 222 7.26 6.19 -21.85
C GLY A 222 7.24 7.29 -20.77
N TYR A 223 6.80 6.94 -19.57
CA TYR A 223 6.83 7.85 -18.42
C TYR A 223 8.24 7.91 -17.83
N ASP A 224 8.66 9.10 -17.45
CA ASP A 224 9.97 9.39 -16.86
C ASP A 224 9.88 9.80 -15.38
N LEU A 225 8.67 10.10 -14.87
CA LEU A 225 8.40 10.29 -13.44
C LEU A 225 7.12 9.56 -13.04
N LYS A 226 7.16 8.91 -11.87
CA LYS A 226 5.98 8.31 -11.23
C LYS A 226 5.67 9.01 -9.92
N MET A 227 4.45 9.50 -9.78
CA MET A 227 3.98 10.17 -8.57
C MET A 227 3.03 9.28 -7.76
N LEU A 228 3.27 9.22 -6.45
CA LEU A 228 2.54 8.39 -5.49
C LEU A 228 2.07 9.22 -4.30
N GLY A 229 0.79 9.12 -3.95
CA GLY A 229 0.19 9.76 -2.77
C GLY A 229 0.52 8.99 -1.48
N VAL A 230 1.81 8.92 -1.12
CA VAL A 230 2.30 8.25 0.10
C VAL A 230 2.77 9.30 1.10
N ARG A 231 2.35 9.15 2.37
CA ARG A 231 2.77 10.00 3.48
C ARG A 231 3.54 9.19 4.52
N GLN A 232 4.58 9.76 5.10
CA GLN A 232 5.39 9.12 6.15
C GLN A 232 4.55 8.85 7.42
N CYS A 233 3.66 9.78 7.78
CA CYS A 233 2.80 9.66 8.95
C CYS A 233 1.75 8.54 8.89
N GLU A 234 1.52 7.91 7.72
CA GLU A 234 0.68 6.72 7.64
C GLU A 234 1.24 5.52 8.45
N GLY A 235 2.53 5.54 8.79
CA GLY A 235 3.20 4.50 9.56
C GLY A 235 3.32 3.15 8.86
N GLY A 236 3.66 2.11 9.63
CA GLY A 236 3.73 0.73 9.16
C GLY A 236 4.77 0.50 8.07
N ILE A 237 4.49 -0.48 7.20
CA ILE A 237 5.40 -0.90 6.11
C ILE A 237 5.75 0.26 5.16
N ARG A 238 4.85 1.23 4.96
CA ARG A 238 5.11 2.37 4.07
C ARG A 238 6.15 3.32 4.64
N ALA A 239 6.10 3.64 5.92
CA ALA A 239 7.11 4.46 6.58
C ALA A 239 8.49 3.78 6.58
N MET A 240 8.51 2.44 6.63
CA MET A 240 9.76 1.66 6.57
C MET A 240 10.30 1.51 5.14
N ALA A 241 9.42 1.45 4.14
CA ALA A 241 9.80 1.22 2.74
C ALA A 241 10.31 2.49 2.06
N TYR A 242 9.87 3.67 2.51
CA TYR A 242 10.22 4.95 1.91
C TYR A 242 10.90 5.84 2.94
N THR A 243 12.14 6.23 2.65
CA THR A 243 12.96 7.09 3.52
C THR A 243 13.01 8.55 3.04
N SER A 244 12.52 8.81 1.83
CA SER A 244 12.55 10.14 1.21
C SER A 244 11.32 10.41 0.34
N CYS A 245 11.06 11.68 0.06
CA CYS A 245 10.01 12.10 -0.87
C CYS A 245 10.35 11.80 -2.33
N PHE A 246 11.62 11.61 -2.65
CA PHE A 246 12.12 11.39 -4.01
C PHE A 246 13.09 10.21 -4.04
N THR A 247 13.06 9.42 -5.10
CA THR A 247 14.03 8.36 -5.37
C THR A 247 14.41 8.43 -6.84
N GLU A 248 15.66 8.73 -7.10
CA GLU A 248 16.27 8.58 -8.41
C GLU A 248 16.59 7.09 -8.63
N ASN A 249 16.21 6.57 -9.78
CA ASN A 249 16.37 5.16 -10.08
C ASN A 249 17.35 5.01 -11.26
N GLU A 250 18.61 4.73 -10.96
CA GLU A 250 19.66 4.53 -11.97
C GLU A 250 19.34 3.34 -12.90
N ASP A 251 18.74 2.29 -12.37
CA ASP A 251 18.40 1.06 -13.10
C ASP A 251 17.05 1.10 -13.82
N LYS A 252 16.30 2.21 -13.74
CA LYS A 252 14.97 2.33 -14.34
C LYS A 252 14.90 3.55 -15.24
N SER A 253 13.98 3.52 -16.19
CA SER A 253 13.70 4.64 -17.08
C SER A 253 12.88 5.77 -16.44
N TYR A 254 12.57 5.68 -15.14
CA TYR A 254 11.73 6.63 -14.44
C TYR A 254 12.13 6.78 -12.98
N ASP A 255 11.90 7.95 -12.42
CA ASP A 255 12.07 8.25 -11.00
C ASP A 255 10.75 8.14 -10.23
N ASP A 256 10.83 7.97 -8.90
CA ASP A 256 9.67 7.94 -8.01
C ASP A 256 9.60 9.23 -7.17
N PHE A 257 8.47 9.93 -7.21
CA PHE A 257 8.21 11.11 -6.41
C PHE A 257 6.96 10.96 -5.55
N ARG A 258 7.05 11.38 -4.29
CA ARG A 258 6.00 11.33 -3.28
C ARG A 258 5.75 12.74 -2.75
N PRO A 259 4.97 13.55 -3.47
CA PRO A 259 4.80 14.96 -3.12
C PRO A 259 4.22 15.18 -1.73
N LEU A 260 3.42 14.22 -1.22
CA LEU A 260 2.79 14.33 0.09
C LEU A 260 3.61 13.72 1.24
N PHE A 261 4.86 13.33 1.02
CA PHE A 261 5.64 12.52 1.96
C PHE A 261 5.71 13.11 3.37
N PHE A 262 5.91 14.43 3.49
CA PHE A 262 6.00 15.14 4.76
C PHE A 262 4.68 15.74 5.26
N ILE A 263 3.58 15.56 4.55
CA ILE A 263 2.26 16.07 4.93
C ILE A 263 1.71 15.26 6.08
N THR A 264 1.40 15.95 7.19
CA THR A 264 0.77 15.37 8.38
C THR A 264 -0.75 15.23 8.21
N ASP A 265 -1.42 14.54 9.14
CA ASP A 265 -2.89 14.47 9.15
C ASP A 265 -3.53 15.84 9.35
N LYS A 266 -2.90 16.72 10.15
CA LYS A 266 -3.34 18.10 10.35
C LYS A 266 -3.24 18.92 9.07
N ASP A 267 -2.10 18.86 8.38
CA ASP A 267 -1.88 19.56 7.11
C ASP A 267 -2.88 19.10 6.05
N LYS A 268 -3.12 17.80 5.95
CA LYS A 268 -4.12 17.23 5.05
C LYS A 268 -5.53 17.72 5.36
N ALA A 269 -5.93 17.69 6.63
CA ALA A 269 -7.26 18.16 7.04
C ALA A 269 -7.45 19.65 6.74
N GLN A 270 -6.45 20.47 7.02
CA GLN A 270 -6.46 21.91 6.73
C GLN A 270 -6.58 22.15 5.22
N TYR A 271 -5.77 21.48 4.41
CA TYR A 271 -5.81 21.60 2.95
C TYR A 271 -7.17 21.21 2.39
N LYS A 272 -7.69 20.04 2.79
CA LYS A 272 -8.99 19.54 2.31
C LYS A 272 -10.14 20.47 2.67
N LYS A 273 -10.12 21.04 3.88
CA LYS A 273 -11.10 22.05 4.30
C LYS A 273 -11.01 23.31 3.45
N HIS A 274 -9.79 23.82 3.23
CA HIS A 274 -9.57 25.02 2.41
C HIS A 274 -10.03 24.83 0.97
N GLN A 275 -9.79 23.66 0.39
CA GLN A 275 -10.15 23.34 -0.99
C GLN A 275 -11.59 22.79 -1.17
N GLY A 276 -12.37 22.66 -0.11
CA GLY A 276 -13.71 22.05 -0.17
C GLY A 276 -13.70 20.64 -0.76
N MET A 277 -12.66 19.85 -0.48
CA MET A 277 -12.51 18.52 -1.07
C MET A 277 -13.44 17.51 -0.41
N LYS A 278 -14.17 16.75 -1.24
CA LYS A 278 -14.97 15.59 -0.81
C LYS A 278 -14.19 14.31 -1.09
N ASN A 279 -14.25 13.35 -0.17
CA ASN A 279 -13.77 11.99 -0.40
C ASN A 279 -14.87 11.11 -1.00
N SER A 280 -14.53 9.85 -1.32
CA SER A 280 -15.54 8.86 -1.69
C SER A 280 -16.45 8.53 -0.50
N ASP A 281 -17.64 7.97 -0.79
CA ASP A 281 -18.59 7.51 0.22
C ASP A 281 -17.97 6.52 1.21
N CYS A 282 -16.92 5.80 0.81
CA CYS A 282 -16.17 4.95 1.73
C CYS A 282 -15.69 5.71 2.96
N TYR A 283 -15.30 6.97 2.82
CA TYR A 283 -14.85 7.84 3.91
C TYR A 283 -16.00 8.63 4.52
N GLU A 284 -16.77 9.33 3.69
CA GLU A 284 -17.78 10.31 4.13
C GLU A 284 -19.00 9.63 4.76
N VAL A 285 -19.42 8.49 4.20
CA VAL A 285 -20.66 7.79 4.60
C VAL A 285 -20.34 6.53 5.42
N TRP A 286 -19.36 5.73 4.98
CA TRP A 286 -19.08 4.46 5.66
C TRP A 286 -18.08 4.62 6.80
N GLY A 287 -17.40 5.78 6.88
CA GLY A 287 -16.43 6.09 7.93
C GLY A 287 -15.20 5.18 7.89
N PHE A 288 -14.71 4.84 6.70
CA PHE A 288 -13.40 4.21 6.58
C PHE A 288 -12.30 5.22 6.90
N ILE A 289 -11.29 4.77 7.61
CA ILE A 289 -10.08 5.57 7.84
C ILE A 289 -9.17 5.50 6.63
N ARG A 290 -9.20 4.34 5.94
CA ARG A 290 -8.37 4.04 4.78
C ARG A 290 -9.08 3.05 3.87
N THR A 291 -8.94 3.22 2.57
CA THR A 291 -9.38 2.27 1.55
C THR A 291 -8.20 1.49 0.97
N GLY A 292 -8.47 0.26 0.57
CA GLY A 292 -7.55 -0.63 -0.14
C GLY A 292 -8.35 -1.50 -1.09
N CYS A 293 -7.82 -2.69 -1.44
CA CYS A 293 -8.66 -3.71 -2.06
C CYS A 293 -9.73 -4.13 -1.06
N ALA A 294 -10.98 -4.20 -1.50
CA ALA A 294 -12.11 -4.43 -0.60
C ALA A 294 -12.01 -5.78 0.12
N GLY A 295 -12.29 -5.77 1.41
CA GLY A 295 -12.25 -6.95 2.27
C GLY A 295 -10.88 -7.62 2.37
N CYS A 296 -9.79 -6.94 2.04
CA CYS A 296 -8.44 -7.54 2.03
C CYS A 296 -8.04 -8.07 3.42
N PRO A 297 -7.66 -9.38 3.55
CA PRO A 297 -7.24 -9.96 4.82
C PRO A 297 -5.98 -9.33 5.45
N PHE A 298 -5.22 -8.54 4.70
CA PHE A 298 -4.11 -7.75 5.24
C PHE A 298 -4.58 -6.56 6.09
N ASN A 299 -5.86 -6.21 6.02
CA ASN A 299 -6.45 -5.23 6.92
C ASN A 299 -6.73 -5.87 8.27
N SER A 300 -6.02 -5.46 9.32
CA SER A 300 -6.24 -5.97 10.68
C SER A 300 -7.68 -5.74 11.20
N ARG A 301 -8.41 -4.78 10.62
CA ARG A 301 -9.80 -4.45 10.93
C ARG A 301 -10.78 -4.96 9.86
N PHE A 302 -10.44 -6.02 9.14
CA PHE A 302 -11.27 -6.53 8.05
C PHE A 302 -12.71 -6.86 8.49
N GLU A 303 -12.93 -7.27 9.74
CA GLU A 303 -14.27 -7.58 10.25
C GLU A 303 -15.17 -6.34 10.29
N THR A 304 -14.66 -5.23 10.83
CA THR A 304 -15.38 -3.95 10.81
C THR A 304 -15.62 -3.48 9.37
N GLU A 305 -14.65 -3.67 8.49
CA GLU A 305 -14.79 -3.37 7.07
C GLU A 305 -15.87 -4.23 6.42
N LEU A 306 -15.88 -5.54 6.66
CA LEU A 306 -16.90 -6.47 6.16
C LEU A 306 -18.32 -6.11 6.62
N GLN A 307 -18.50 -5.67 7.87
CA GLN A 307 -19.80 -5.21 8.36
C GLN A 307 -20.28 -3.99 7.57
N LYS A 308 -19.40 -3.05 7.27
CA LYS A 308 -19.70 -1.87 6.45
C LYS A 308 -20.00 -2.26 5.00
N ILE A 309 -19.20 -3.15 4.40
CA ILE A 309 -19.46 -3.68 3.06
C ILE A 309 -20.81 -4.39 3.01
N LYS A 310 -21.14 -5.20 4.02
CA LYS A 310 -22.43 -5.89 4.11
C LYS A 310 -23.62 -4.91 4.14
N LYS A 311 -23.45 -3.77 4.84
CA LYS A 311 -24.47 -2.73 4.94
C LYS A 311 -24.66 -1.96 3.62
N TYR A 312 -23.58 -1.54 2.98
CA TYR A 312 -23.63 -0.58 1.87
C TYR A 312 -23.49 -1.22 0.48
N GLU A 313 -22.79 -2.36 0.37
CA GLU A 313 -22.61 -3.12 -0.88
C GLU A 313 -22.78 -4.63 -0.63
N PRO A 314 -24.00 -5.12 -0.31
CA PRO A 314 -24.23 -6.50 0.14
C PRO A 314 -23.86 -7.58 -0.89
N LYS A 315 -23.98 -7.30 -2.19
CA LYS A 315 -23.52 -8.21 -3.25
C LYS A 315 -22.00 -8.34 -3.22
N PHE A 316 -21.31 -7.24 -2.97
CA PHE A 316 -19.87 -7.20 -2.89
C PHE A 316 -19.33 -7.89 -1.63
N TYR A 317 -20.06 -7.79 -0.50
CA TYR A 317 -19.79 -8.57 0.70
C TYR A 317 -19.74 -10.07 0.42
N LYS A 318 -20.73 -10.61 -0.31
CA LYS A 318 -20.75 -12.03 -0.70
C LYS A 318 -19.50 -12.40 -1.52
N ALA A 319 -19.11 -11.56 -2.46
CA ALA A 319 -17.88 -11.77 -3.25
C ALA A 319 -16.63 -11.80 -2.36
N CYS A 320 -16.48 -10.87 -1.41
CA CYS A 320 -15.34 -10.84 -0.48
C CYS A 320 -15.28 -12.12 0.38
N VAL A 321 -16.41 -12.57 0.91
CA VAL A 321 -16.49 -13.80 1.71
C VAL A 321 -16.14 -15.03 0.88
N ASN A 322 -16.64 -15.12 -0.36
CA ASN A 322 -16.30 -16.23 -1.26
C ASN A 322 -14.81 -16.27 -1.64
N ILE A 323 -14.16 -15.11 -1.76
CA ILE A 323 -12.74 -15.01 -2.16
C ILE A 323 -11.82 -15.25 -0.97
N PHE A 324 -12.13 -14.69 0.21
CA PHE A 324 -11.21 -14.61 1.34
C PHE A 324 -11.68 -15.39 2.58
N GLY A 325 -12.81 -16.10 2.51
CA GLY A 325 -13.45 -16.74 3.66
C GLY A 325 -12.51 -17.60 4.48
N GLU A 326 -11.75 -18.50 3.84
CA GLU A 326 -10.77 -19.36 4.53
C GLU A 326 -9.74 -18.55 5.31
N SER A 327 -9.24 -17.45 4.73
CA SER A 327 -8.30 -16.58 5.43
C SER A 327 -8.93 -15.82 6.59
N TYR A 328 -10.18 -15.41 6.47
CA TYR A 328 -10.89 -14.78 7.59
C TYR A 328 -11.08 -15.74 8.75
N GLU A 329 -11.53 -16.96 8.48
CA GLU A 329 -11.71 -17.99 9.51
C GLU A 329 -10.36 -18.36 10.17
N TYR A 330 -9.32 -18.53 9.37
CA TYR A 330 -7.99 -18.83 9.88
C TYR A 330 -7.43 -17.68 10.73
N THR A 331 -7.72 -16.43 10.37
CA THR A 331 -7.34 -15.27 11.18
C THR A 331 -8.11 -15.20 12.49
N ARG A 332 -9.41 -15.57 12.49
CA ARG A 332 -10.21 -15.66 13.71
C ARG A 332 -9.68 -16.77 14.63
N ALA A 333 -9.41 -17.94 14.08
CA ALA A 333 -8.81 -19.06 14.84
C ALA A 333 -7.47 -18.64 15.50
N TYR A 334 -6.62 -17.95 14.76
CA TYR A 334 -5.38 -17.40 15.32
C TYR A 334 -5.63 -16.41 16.46
N ARG A 335 -6.62 -15.54 16.32
CA ARG A 335 -6.98 -14.57 17.38
C ARG A 335 -7.52 -15.26 18.64
N GLU A 336 -8.33 -16.28 18.47
CA GLU A 336 -8.84 -17.08 19.58
C GLU A 336 -7.74 -17.89 20.26
N PHE A 337 -6.85 -18.53 19.49
CA PHE A 337 -5.68 -19.21 20.02
C PHE A 337 -4.84 -18.29 20.93
N LYS A 338 -4.61 -17.05 20.53
CA LYS A 338 -3.90 -16.06 21.36
C LYS A 338 -4.62 -15.75 22.66
N LYS A 339 -5.95 -15.68 22.64
CA LYS A 339 -6.75 -15.42 23.86
C LYS A 339 -6.71 -16.65 24.78
N GLY A 340 -6.86 -17.85 24.26
CA GLY A 340 -6.81 -19.09 25.02
C GLY A 340 -5.48 -19.31 25.75
N VAL A 341 -4.35 -19.01 25.12
CA VAL A 341 -3.05 -19.05 25.78
C VAL A 341 -2.95 -18.01 26.91
N HIS A 342 -3.57 -16.84 26.77
CA HIS A 342 -3.60 -15.83 27.83
C HIS A 342 -4.46 -16.24 29.04
N SER A 343 -5.55 -16.97 28.80
CA SER A 343 -6.41 -17.50 29.86
C SER A 343 -5.84 -18.76 30.55
N GLY A 344 -4.68 -19.25 30.12
CA GLY A 344 -4.08 -20.48 30.67
C GLY A 344 -4.67 -21.78 30.11
N GLN A 345 -5.76 -21.73 29.36
CA GLN A 345 -6.53 -22.88 28.90
C GLN A 345 -5.75 -23.75 27.89
N ILE A 346 -4.96 -23.14 27.01
CA ILE A 346 -4.21 -23.85 25.95
C ILE A 346 -2.87 -24.39 26.48
N ARG A 347 -2.33 -23.89 27.60
CA ARG A 347 -1.09 -24.41 28.20
C ARG A 347 -1.21 -25.87 28.64
N MET A 348 -2.41 -26.30 29.05
CA MET A 348 -2.64 -27.69 29.44
C MET A 348 -2.63 -28.64 28.23
N ASP A 349 -3.14 -28.19 27.08
CA ASP A 349 -3.27 -29.04 25.89
C ASP A 349 -1.97 -29.18 25.07
N LEU A 350 -1.01 -28.26 25.22
CA LEU A 350 0.26 -28.24 24.49
C LEU A 350 1.43 -28.88 25.25
N GLY A 351 1.23 -29.42 26.46
CA GLY A 351 2.29 -30.06 27.25
C GLY A 351 3.46 -29.12 27.61
N MET A 352 3.22 -27.83 27.67
CA MET A 352 4.20 -26.80 28.03
C MET A 352 4.29 -26.64 29.57
N PHE A 353 4.82 -27.65 30.26
CA PHE A 353 5.29 -27.56 31.63
C PHE A 353 6.75 -27.92 31.72
#